data_82e09c1f35eb0ec4d5a9b68d0fa1093a
#
_entry.id   82e09c1f35eb0ec4d5a9b68d0fa1093a
#
_cell.length_a   1.000
_cell.length_b   1.000
_cell.length_c   1.000
_cell.angle_alpha   90.00
_cell.angle_beta   90.00
_cell.angle_gamma   90.00
#
_symmetry.space_group_name_H-M   'P 1'
#
loop_
_entity.id
_entity.type
_entity.pdbx_description
1 polymer ?
#
loop_
_entity_poly.entity_id
_entity_poly.type
_entity_poly.pdbx_seq_one_letter_code
_entity_poly.pdbx_strand_id
1 'polypeptide(L)'
;MQYRVIVSFFAGLFVSFVCLFPAFGANVATDAKADLVIQDMANAFKRNDKKRLTALLPQAKGHPLEAWAAYWELKARLDEASSQEIRAFFNKYEGSYQEDRLRNDWLLLLGSRRDWSTLESEYPNYRMRDDRELRCYFLTVEFIQKRPPSGRARRRRSASQLDGDARGR
;
A
#
# COMPACT_ATOMS: atom_id res chain seq x y z
N MET A 1 -49.95 54.98 56.08
CA MET A 1 -49.70 53.94 55.10
C MET A 1 -48.20 53.63 55.22
N GLN A 2 -47.89 52.49 55.84
CA GLN A 2 -46.53 52.11 56.10
C GLN A 2 -46.12 50.98 55.08
N TYR A 3 -45.07 51.21 54.30
CA TYR A 3 -44.47 50.18 53.51
C TYR A 3 -43.25 49.59 54.26
N ARG A 4 -43.40 48.35 54.68
CA ARG A 4 -42.33 47.57 55.27
C ARG A 4 -41.36 47.11 54.17
N VAL A 5 -40.14 47.61 54.25
CA VAL A 5 -39.03 47.11 53.40
C VAL A 5 -38.55 45.81 53.97
N ILE A 6 -38.72 44.66 53.23
CA ILE A 6 -38.15 43.39 53.56
C ILE A 6 -36.82 43.34 52.86
N VAL A 7 -35.72 43.38 53.59
CA VAL A 7 -34.37 43.13 53.09
C VAL A 7 -34.11 41.66 53.20
N SER A 8 -34.17 41.00 52.06
CA SER A 8 -33.77 39.57 51.91
C SER A 8 -32.25 39.47 51.74
N PHE A 9 -31.59 38.90 52.73
CA PHE A 9 -30.21 38.48 52.64
C PHE A 9 -30.11 37.23 51.72
N PHE A 10 -29.58 37.39 50.52
CA PHE A 10 -29.13 36.25 49.70
C PHE A 10 -27.66 35.99 50.05
N ALA A 11 -27.43 34.99 50.90
CA ALA A 11 -26.09 34.39 51.06
C ALA A 11 -25.73 33.62 49.78
N GLY A 12 -24.88 34.26 48.97
CA GLY A 12 -24.35 33.63 47.76
C GLY A 12 -23.32 32.54 48.10
N LEU A 13 -23.73 31.28 47.91
CA LEU A 13 -22.84 30.14 47.96
C LEU A 13 -22.00 30.13 46.66
N PHE A 14 -20.77 30.66 46.71
CA PHE A 14 -19.79 30.55 45.63
C PHE A 14 -19.27 29.12 45.62
N VAL A 15 -19.87 28.26 44.82
CA VAL A 15 -19.31 26.95 44.47
C VAL A 15 -18.17 27.20 43.47
N SER A 16 -16.93 27.18 43.94
CA SER A 16 -15.72 27.18 43.12
C SER A 16 -15.68 25.87 42.31
N PHE A 17 -16.15 25.94 41.07
CA PHE A 17 -15.98 24.85 40.11
C PHE A 17 -14.53 24.84 39.65
N VAL A 18 -13.68 24.08 40.34
CA VAL A 18 -12.32 23.78 39.88
C VAL A 18 -12.44 22.88 38.68
N CYS A 19 -12.37 23.44 37.47
CA CYS A 19 -12.21 22.67 36.24
C CYS A 19 -10.86 21.96 36.29
N LEU A 20 -10.88 20.67 36.63
CA LEU A 20 -9.77 19.76 36.33
C LEU A 20 -9.71 19.59 34.80
N PHE A 21 -8.91 20.44 34.16
CA PHE A 21 -8.51 20.15 32.77
C PHE A 21 -7.50 18.99 32.83
N PRO A 22 -7.78 17.83 32.23
CA PRO A 22 -6.76 16.80 32.10
C PRO A 22 -5.60 17.37 31.27
N ALA A 23 -4.39 17.19 31.77
CA ALA A 23 -3.16 17.64 31.13
C ALA A 23 -3.00 16.94 29.76
N PHE A 24 -3.33 17.62 28.67
CA PHE A 24 -3.08 17.21 27.30
C PHE A 24 -1.59 17.30 26.91
N GLY A 25 -0.68 17.32 27.86
CA GLY A 25 0.75 17.53 27.61
C GLY A 25 1.59 16.29 27.25
N ALA A 26 1.05 15.07 27.42
CA ALA A 26 1.87 13.85 27.24
C ALA A 26 2.00 13.37 25.79
N ASN A 27 1.09 13.73 24.89
CA ASN A 27 1.09 13.25 23.51
C ASN A 27 2.05 14.02 22.58
N VAL A 28 2.28 15.31 22.82
CA VAL A 28 3.06 16.15 21.88
C VAL A 28 4.53 15.72 21.75
N ALA A 29 5.16 15.22 22.80
CA ALA A 29 6.56 14.79 22.76
C ALA A 29 6.74 13.42 22.08
N THR A 30 5.77 12.51 22.24
CA THR A 30 5.76 11.20 21.56
C THR A 30 5.48 11.36 20.07
N ASP A 31 4.58 12.27 19.71
CA ASP A 31 4.26 12.57 18.30
C ASP A 31 5.47 13.19 17.58
N ALA A 32 6.17 14.15 18.22
CA ALA A 32 7.37 14.77 17.64
C ALA A 32 8.49 13.75 17.38
N LYS A 33 8.69 12.75 18.26
CA LYS A 33 9.69 11.70 18.04
C LYS A 33 9.27 10.76 16.89
N ALA A 34 8.00 10.43 16.79
CA ALA A 34 7.46 9.61 15.71
C ALA A 34 7.57 10.34 14.36
N ASP A 35 7.31 11.65 14.32
CA ASP A 35 7.50 12.49 13.12
C ASP A 35 8.96 12.49 12.64
N LEU A 36 9.94 12.55 13.56
CA LEU A 36 11.36 12.46 13.21
C LEU A 36 11.73 11.11 12.56
N VAL A 37 11.11 10.01 13.01
CA VAL A 37 11.29 8.69 12.38
C VAL A 37 10.79 8.72 10.94
N ILE A 38 9.62 9.27 10.68
CA ILE A 38 9.07 9.39 9.33
C ILE A 38 9.97 10.25 8.42
N GLN A 39 10.47 11.38 8.93
CA GLN A 39 11.43 12.23 8.20
C GLN A 39 12.73 11.49 7.86
N ASP A 40 13.27 10.72 8.81
CA ASP A 40 14.47 9.91 8.59
C ASP A 40 14.22 8.82 7.55
N MET A 41 13.06 8.15 7.60
CA MET A 41 12.66 7.18 6.59
C MET A 41 12.51 7.81 5.19
N ALA A 42 11.89 8.99 5.09
CA ALA A 42 11.80 9.71 3.81
C ALA A 42 13.18 10.06 3.24
N ASN A 43 14.12 10.46 4.11
CA ASN A 43 15.51 10.73 3.71
C ASN A 43 16.27 9.45 3.33
N ALA A 44 16.06 8.35 4.07
CA ALA A 44 16.63 7.05 3.74
C ALA A 44 16.12 6.53 2.39
N PHE A 45 14.83 6.70 2.11
CA PHE A 45 14.23 6.34 0.83
C PHE A 45 14.85 7.14 -0.34
N LYS A 46 15.03 8.46 -0.20
CA LYS A 46 15.70 9.29 -1.22
C LYS A 46 17.14 8.84 -1.52
N ARG A 47 17.84 8.29 -0.52
CA ARG A 47 19.21 7.77 -0.65
C ARG A 47 19.26 6.29 -1.03
N ASN A 48 18.11 5.63 -1.20
CA ASN A 48 17.99 4.18 -1.41
C ASN A 48 18.68 3.35 -0.32
N ASP A 49 18.62 3.82 0.92
CA ASP A 49 19.19 3.14 2.09
C ASP A 49 18.20 2.09 2.64
N LYS A 50 18.19 0.92 2.00
CA LYS A 50 17.32 -0.21 2.34
C LYS A 50 17.48 -0.63 3.81
N LYS A 51 18.73 -0.72 4.31
CA LYS A 51 19.01 -1.15 5.68
C LYS A 51 18.41 -0.19 6.71
N ARG A 52 18.55 1.11 6.47
CA ARG A 52 17.99 2.13 7.35
C ARG A 52 16.48 2.09 7.36
N LEU A 53 15.84 1.93 6.19
CA LEU A 53 14.39 1.80 6.07
C LEU A 53 13.86 0.60 6.87
N THR A 54 14.45 -0.57 6.72
CA THR A 54 14.05 -1.78 7.45
C THR A 54 14.23 -1.61 8.97
N ALA A 55 15.32 -0.96 9.42
CA ALA A 55 15.58 -0.72 10.84
C ALA A 55 14.59 0.28 11.48
N LEU A 56 14.09 1.25 10.71
CA LEU A 56 13.18 2.29 11.20
C LEU A 56 11.70 1.87 11.12
N LEU A 57 11.32 0.99 10.22
CA LEU A 57 9.92 0.62 9.97
C LEU A 57 9.14 0.23 11.24
N PRO A 58 9.68 -0.57 12.19
CA PRO A 58 8.97 -0.89 13.42
C PRO A 58 8.62 0.32 14.28
N GLN A 59 9.40 1.40 14.19
CA GLN A 59 9.22 2.62 14.96
C GLN A 59 8.14 3.55 14.36
N ALA A 60 7.79 3.34 13.09
CA ALA A 60 6.73 4.07 12.39
C ALA A 60 5.33 3.47 12.63
N LYS A 61 5.24 2.33 13.35
CA LYS A 61 3.96 1.65 13.62
C LYS A 61 3.01 2.53 14.42
N GLY A 62 1.78 2.64 13.95
CA GLY A 62 0.74 3.46 14.59
C GLY A 62 0.79 4.95 14.22
N HIS A 63 1.80 5.39 13.48
CA HIS A 63 1.86 6.76 12.97
C HIS A 63 0.86 6.97 11.82
N PRO A 64 0.23 8.17 11.67
CA PRO A 64 -0.67 8.45 10.55
C PRO A 64 -0.05 8.21 9.16
N LEU A 65 1.27 8.32 9.03
CA LEU A 65 2.02 8.07 7.80
C LEU A 65 2.65 6.66 7.76
N GLU A 66 2.21 5.71 8.59
CA GLU A 66 2.72 4.34 8.59
C GLU A 66 2.65 3.68 7.21
N ALA A 67 1.57 3.90 6.46
CA ALA A 67 1.41 3.37 5.11
C ALA A 67 2.50 3.88 4.15
N TRP A 68 2.92 5.15 4.27
CA TRP A 68 4.04 5.70 3.50
C TRP A 68 5.38 5.09 3.93
N ALA A 69 5.62 4.94 5.23
CA ALA A 69 6.82 4.32 5.75
C ALA A 69 6.98 2.87 5.25
N ALA A 70 5.90 2.10 5.29
CA ALA A 70 5.86 0.73 4.79
C ALA A 70 6.02 0.66 3.26
N TYR A 71 5.41 1.60 2.52
CA TYR A 71 5.59 1.72 1.07
C TYR A 71 7.07 1.99 0.71
N TRP A 72 7.72 2.96 1.36
CA TRP A 72 9.12 3.29 1.08
C TRP A 72 10.06 2.11 1.34
N GLU A 73 9.85 1.41 2.44
CA GLU A 73 10.65 0.24 2.80
C GLU A 73 10.49 -0.87 1.77
N LEU A 74 9.25 -1.25 1.47
CA LEU A 74 8.99 -2.36 0.54
C LEU A 74 9.36 -2.00 -0.90
N LYS A 75 9.10 -0.75 -1.33
CA LYS A 75 9.52 -0.25 -2.65
C LYS A 75 11.03 -0.30 -2.83
N ALA A 76 11.80 0.10 -1.82
CA ALA A 76 13.27 0.11 -1.91
C ALA A 76 13.88 -1.29 -2.11
N ARG A 77 13.20 -2.35 -1.68
CA ARG A 77 13.64 -3.75 -1.84
C ARG A 77 12.66 -4.61 -2.64
N LEU A 78 11.84 -3.99 -3.48
CA LEU A 78 10.77 -4.66 -4.22
C LEU A 78 11.28 -5.80 -5.11
N ASP A 79 12.49 -5.68 -5.61
CA ASP A 79 13.19 -6.70 -6.42
C ASP A 79 13.56 -7.95 -5.63
N GLU A 80 13.67 -7.85 -4.30
CA GLU A 80 14.03 -8.92 -3.36
C GLU A 80 12.80 -9.49 -2.63
N ALA A 81 11.69 -8.73 -2.60
CA ALA A 81 10.48 -9.09 -1.88
C ALA A 81 9.73 -10.26 -2.51
N SER A 82 9.19 -11.15 -1.68
CA SER A 82 8.33 -12.22 -2.15
C SER A 82 6.94 -11.71 -2.53
N SER A 83 6.27 -12.39 -3.46
CA SER A 83 4.88 -12.08 -3.83
C SER A 83 3.93 -12.17 -2.62
N GLN A 84 4.20 -13.04 -1.66
CA GLN A 84 3.40 -13.15 -0.44
C GLN A 84 3.52 -11.90 0.43
N GLU A 85 4.72 -11.36 0.58
CA GLU A 85 4.99 -10.15 1.34
C GLU A 85 4.35 -8.92 0.69
N ILE A 86 4.42 -8.81 -0.63
CA ILE A 86 3.77 -7.75 -1.41
C ILE A 86 2.24 -7.82 -1.24
N ARG A 87 1.64 -9.00 -1.32
CA ARG A 87 0.20 -9.18 -1.10
C ARG A 87 -0.21 -8.90 0.35
N ALA A 88 0.64 -9.20 1.32
CA ALA A 88 0.38 -8.85 2.72
C ALA A 88 0.31 -7.32 2.91
N PHE A 89 1.17 -6.55 2.21
CA PHE A 89 1.07 -5.10 2.17
C PHE A 89 -0.25 -4.63 1.55
N PHE A 90 -0.66 -5.20 0.41
CA PHE A 90 -1.93 -4.84 -0.23
C PHE A 90 -3.13 -5.09 0.69
N ASN A 91 -3.18 -6.22 1.36
CA ASN A 91 -4.25 -6.54 2.30
C ASN A 91 -4.27 -5.60 3.50
N LYS A 92 -3.10 -5.23 4.03
CA LYS A 92 -3.00 -4.34 5.18
C LYS A 92 -3.43 -2.90 4.86
N TYR A 93 -3.12 -2.42 3.67
CA TYR A 93 -3.37 -1.04 3.26
C TYR A 93 -4.41 -0.93 2.14
N GLU A 94 -5.33 -1.90 2.07
CA GLU A 94 -6.37 -2.00 1.05
C GLU A 94 -7.13 -0.67 0.90
N GLY A 95 -7.38 -0.27 -0.34
CA GLY A 95 -8.08 0.96 -0.68
C GLY A 95 -7.25 2.24 -0.58
N SER A 96 -6.03 2.20 -0.01
CA SER A 96 -5.16 3.38 0.11
C SER A 96 -4.47 3.72 -1.22
N TYR A 97 -3.99 4.96 -1.31
CA TYR A 97 -3.11 5.39 -2.41
C TYR A 97 -1.81 4.58 -2.46
N GLN A 98 -1.23 4.28 -1.30
CA GLN A 98 0.04 3.56 -1.18
C GLN A 98 -0.07 2.12 -1.66
N GLU A 99 -1.20 1.48 -1.41
CA GLU A 99 -1.48 0.13 -1.93
C GLU A 99 -1.45 0.13 -3.46
N ASP A 100 -2.19 1.02 -4.09
CA ASP A 100 -2.30 1.05 -5.55
C ASP A 100 -0.99 1.53 -6.21
N ARG A 101 -0.24 2.44 -5.54
CA ARG A 101 1.07 2.88 -5.98
C ARG A 101 2.10 1.76 -5.95
N LEU A 102 2.14 0.95 -4.87
CA LEU A 102 3.02 -0.21 -4.81
C LEU A 102 2.62 -1.28 -5.83
N ARG A 103 1.32 -1.44 -6.10
CA ARG A 103 0.81 -2.33 -7.14
C ARG A 103 1.33 -1.92 -8.52
N ASN A 104 1.28 -0.63 -8.84
CA ASN A 104 1.89 -0.11 -10.07
C ASN A 104 3.38 -0.49 -10.16
N ASP A 105 4.16 -0.19 -9.11
CA ASP A 105 5.58 -0.49 -9.08
C ASP A 105 5.88 -1.99 -9.25
N TRP A 106 5.09 -2.84 -8.62
CA TRP A 106 5.23 -4.30 -8.74
C TRP A 106 4.87 -4.80 -10.13
N LEU A 107 3.77 -4.31 -10.71
CA LEU A 107 3.35 -4.68 -12.07
C LEU A 107 4.41 -4.26 -13.12
N LEU A 108 5.05 -3.09 -12.96
CA LEU A 108 6.18 -2.68 -13.80
C LEU A 108 7.36 -3.65 -13.67
N LEU A 109 7.68 -4.09 -12.45
CA LEU A 109 8.72 -5.08 -12.21
C LEU A 109 8.38 -6.43 -12.84
N LEU A 110 7.13 -6.91 -12.74
CA LEU A 110 6.66 -8.14 -13.37
C LEU A 110 6.77 -8.03 -14.90
N GLY A 111 6.35 -6.91 -15.48
CA GLY A 111 6.47 -6.63 -16.90
C GLY A 111 7.93 -6.67 -17.40
N SER A 112 8.85 -6.02 -16.67
CA SER A 112 10.28 -6.03 -16.99
C SER A 112 10.90 -7.43 -16.92
N ARG A 113 10.42 -8.27 -16.00
CA ARG A 113 10.83 -9.67 -15.83
C ARG A 113 10.09 -10.63 -16.79
N ARG A 114 9.12 -10.13 -17.55
CA ARG A 114 8.25 -10.92 -18.43
C ARG A 114 7.44 -11.99 -17.70
N ASP A 115 7.14 -11.76 -16.43
CA ASP A 115 6.20 -12.60 -15.69
C ASP A 115 4.76 -12.21 -16.04
N TRP A 116 4.38 -12.60 -17.28
CA TRP A 116 3.10 -12.25 -17.86
C TRP A 116 1.91 -12.84 -17.11
N SER A 117 2.10 -14.03 -16.54
CA SER A 117 1.03 -14.74 -15.79
C SER A 117 0.64 -13.97 -14.53
N THR A 118 1.63 -13.56 -13.72
CA THR A 118 1.37 -12.80 -12.51
C THR A 118 0.88 -11.39 -12.84
N LEU A 119 1.46 -10.74 -13.86
CA LEU A 119 1.02 -9.42 -14.33
C LEU A 119 -0.45 -9.43 -14.74
N GLU A 120 -0.87 -10.41 -15.53
CA GLU A 120 -2.24 -10.56 -15.98
C GLU A 120 -3.22 -10.71 -14.82
N SER A 121 -2.89 -11.59 -13.87
CA SER A 121 -3.75 -11.86 -12.72
C SER A 121 -3.88 -10.67 -11.76
N GLU A 122 -2.86 -9.83 -11.65
CA GLU A 122 -2.83 -8.70 -10.72
C GLU A 122 -3.29 -7.37 -11.35
N TYR A 123 -3.16 -7.20 -12.66
CA TYR A 123 -3.50 -5.96 -13.36
C TYR A 123 -4.96 -5.49 -13.16
N PRO A 124 -5.99 -6.37 -13.08
CA PRO A 124 -7.36 -5.94 -12.83
C PRO A 124 -7.55 -5.16 -11.52
N ASN A 125 -6.68 -5.42 -10.53
CA ASN A 125 -6.72 -4.78 -9.21
C ASN A 125 -6.04 -3.40 -9.19
N TYR A 126 -5.34 -3.01 -10.25
CA TYR A 126 -4.70 -1.70 -10.38
C TYR A 126 -5.74 -0.65 -10.77
N ARG A 127 -5.98 0.32 -9.87
CA ARG A 127 -7.09 1.28 -9.99
C ARG A 127 -6.72 2.57 -10.72
N MET A 128 -5.51 3.12 -10.49
CA MET A 128 -5.07 4.38 -11.09
C MET A 128 -5.05 4.33 -12.62
N ARG A 129 -4.56 3.24 -13.19
CA ARG A 129 -4.49 2.98 -14.64
C ARG A 129 -3.86 4.13 -15.46
N ASP A 130 -3.03 4.93 -14.84
CA ASP A 130 -2.38 6.12 -15.40
C ASP A 130 -0.99 5.86 -15.95
N ASP A 131 -0.39 4.70 -15.66
CA ASP A 131 0.94 4.34 -16.12
C ASP A 131 0.91 3.82 -17.56
N ARG A 132 1.62 4.54 -18.45
CA ARG A 132 1.67 4.25 -19.89
C ARG A 132 2.49 3.00 -20.20
N GLU A 133 3.60 2.78 -19.49
CA GLU A 133 4.46 1.61 -19.67
C GLU A 133 3.72 0.36 -19.25
N LEU A 134 3.05 0.39 -18.11
CA LEU A 134 2.24 -0.72 -17.64
C LEU A 134 1.11 -1.07 -18.62
N ARG A 135 0.48 -0.07 -19.21
CA ARG A 135 -0.51 -0.28 -20.25
C ARG A 135 0.09 -1.02 -21.48
N CYS A 136 1.32 -0.67 -21.88
CA CYS A 136 2.01 -1.36 -22.96
C CYS A 136 2.30 -2.83 -22.61
N TYR A 137 2.72 -3.12 -21.37
CA TYR A 137 2.91 -4.50 -20.92
C TYR A 137 1.60 -5.30 -20.98
N PHE A 138 0.50 -4.72 -20.50
CA PHE A 138 -0.80 -5.39 -20.52
C PHE A 138 -1.28 -5.69 -21.97
N LEU A 139 -1.16 -4.73 -22.88
CA LEU A 139 -1.46 -4.95 -24.31
C LEU A 139 -0.58 -6.04 -24.91
N THR A 140 0.67 -6.15 -24.48
CA THR A 140 1.58 -7.23 -24.90
C THR A 140 1.06 -8.59 -24.44
N VAL A 141 0.58 -8.70 -23.20
CA VAL A 141 -0.05 -9.93 -22.68
C VAL A 141 -1.25 -10.32 -23.52
N GLU A 142 -2.17 -9.38 -23.77
CA GLU A 142 -3.35 -9.64 -24.61
C GLU A 142 -2.98 -10.11 -26.01
N PHE A 143 -1.96 -9.51 -26.62
CA PHE A 143 -1.48 -9.91 -27.95
C PHE A 143 -0.90 -11.32 -27.95
N ILE A 144 -0.10 -11.69 -26.95
CA ILE A 144 0.50 -13.02 -26.82
C ILE A 144 -0.60 -14.08 -26.71
N GLN A 145 -1.63 -13.81 -25.92
CA GLN A 145 -2.75 -14.74 -25.70
C GLN A 145 -3.64 -14.92 -26.93
N LYS A 146 -3.94 -13.82 -27.64
CA LYS A 146 -4.76 -13.84 -28.86
C LYS A 146 -4.02 -14.41 -30.06
N ARG A 147 -2.69 -14.59 -29.96
CA ARG A 147 -1.89 -15.12 -31.05
C ARG A 147 -2.19 -16.61 -31.25
N PRO A 148 -2.71 -17.04 -32.43
CA PRO A 148 -2.90 -18.46 -32.71
C PRO A 148 -1.56 -19.19 -32.58
N PRO A 149 -1.53 -20.45 -32.12
CA PRO A 149 -0.31 -21.22 -31.95
C PRO A 149 0.49 -21.18 -33.27
N SER A 150 1.75 -20.76 -33.16
CA SER A 150 2.64 -20.59 -34.30
C SER A 150 2.62 -21.86 -35.16
N GLY A 151 2.71 -21.73 -36.48
CA GLY A 151 2.60 -22.85 -37.42
C GLY A 151 3.51 -24.05 -37.12
N ARG A 152 4.58 -23.87 -36.32
CA ARG A 152 5.40 -24.95 -35.76
C ARG A 152 4.66 -25.83 -34.76
N ALA A 153 3.85 -25.24 -33.87
CA ALA A 153 3.04 -26.00 -32.91
C ALA A 153 1.89 -26.73 -33.62
N ARG A 154 1.32 -26.13 -34.67
CA ARG A 154 0.32 -26.76 -35.51
C ARG A 154 0.90 -27.96 -36.30
N ARG A 155 2.11 -27.80 -36.87
CA ARG A 155 2.83 -28.89 -37.55
C ARG A 155 3.18 -30.05 -36.62
N ARG A 156 3.59 -29.78 -35.36
CA ARG A 156 3.88 -30.84 -34.38
C ARG A 156 2.63 -31.62 -34.00
N ARG A 157 1.49 -30.96 -33.82
CA ARG A 157 0.20 -31.63 -33.51
C ARG A 157 -0.28 -32.47 -34.73
N SER A 158 -0.16 -31.96 -35.95
CA SER A 158 -0.51 -32.69 -37.14
C SER A 158 0.40 -33.91 -37.37
N ALA A 159 1.71 -33.79 -37.11
CA ALA A 159 2.66 -34.89 -37.23
C ALA A 159 2.40 -36.00 -36.19
N SER A 160 2.12 -35.64 -34.93
CA SER A 160 1.79 -36.63 -33.88
C SER A 160 0.45 -37.32 -34.11
N GLN A 161 -0.48 -36.66 -34.78
CA GLN A 161 -1.78 -37.25 -35.13
C GLN A 161 -1.69 -38.24 -36.28
N LEU A 162 -0.82 -37.96 -37.27
CA LEU A 162 -0.54 -38.88 -38.37
C LEU A 162 0.22 -40.13 -37.92
N ASP A 163 1.16 -40.01 -36.97
CA ASP A 163 1.88 -41.14 -36.37
C ASP A 163 0.98 -42.01 -35.48
N GLY A 164 -0.05 -41.45 -34.86
CA GLY A 164 -1.06 -42.18 -34.09
C GLY A 164 -1.95 -43.04 -34.98
N ASP A 165 -2.37 -42.49 -36.11
CA ASP A 165 -3.22 -43.23 -37.10
C ASP A 165 -2.46 -44.34 -37.83
N ALA A 166 -1.14 -44.16 -38.04
CA ALA A 166 -0.32 -45.19 -38.70
C ALA A 166 -0.03 -46.43 -37.82
N ARG A 167 -0.14 -46.30 -36.49
CA ARG A 167 0.06 -47.44 -35.56
C ARG A 167 -1.21 -48.16 -35.15
N GLY A 168 -2.37 -47.71 -35.64
CA GLY A 168 -3.67 -48.26 -35.30
C GLY A 168 -4.27 -49.17 -36.40
N ARG A 169 -3.49 -49.60 -37.42
CA ARG A 169 -3.89 -50.55 -38.47
C ARG A 169 -3.04 -51.80 -38.46
#